data_36ff3e71310e9f8e309ae8ee10d993e9
#
_entry.id   36ff3e71310e9f8e309ae8ee10d993e9
#
_cell.length_a   1.000
_cell.length_b   1.000
_cell.length_c   1.000
_cell.angle_alpha   90.00
_cell.angle_beta   90.00
_cell.angle_gamma   90.00
#
_symmetry.space_group_name_H-M   'P 1'
#
loop_
_entity.id
_entity.type
_entity.pdbx_description
1 polymer ?
#
loop_
_entity_poly.entity_id
_entity_poly.type
_entity_poly.pdbx_seq_one_letter_code
_entity_poly.pdbx_strand_id
1 'polypeptide(L)'
;MLRFFVLLFALAVTGPVLLAQSNVSIDVEPGIEDLLELYQTENEEVTKVPGWRVQILATTDRGRLESVESEFKVNYPSISVDWVHTKPYYKLRAGAFQTKQEAERLKFTLGKQFEGVYLVKDEINESRLLKMY
;
A
#
# COMPACT_ATOMS: atom_id res chain seq x y z
N MET A 1 -19.67 -52.08 -47.10
CA MET A 1 -18.26 -51.78 -46.87
C MET A 1 -17.97 -50.27 -46.68
N LEU A 2 -18.52 -49.39 -47.51
CA LEU A 2 -18.32 -47.95 -47.40
C LEU A 2 -18.78 -47.36 -46.03
N ARG A 3 -19.85 -47.84 -45.45
CA ARG A 3 -20.37 -47.39 -44.13
C ARG A 3 -19.46 -47.79 -42.96
N PHE A 4 -18.77 -48.92 -43.07
CA PHE A 4 -17.80 -49.35 -42.04
C PHE A 4 -16.50 -48.52 -42.08
N PHE A 5 -16.07 -48.07 -43.25
CA PHE A 5 -14.88 -47.20 -43.38
C PHE A 5 -15.13 -45.81 -42.85
N VAL A 6 -16.36 -45.26 -43.00
CA VAL A 6 -16.72 -43.95 -42.47
C VAL A 6 -16.78 -43.95 -40.91
N LEU A 7 -17.27 -45.04 -40.31
CA LEU A 7 -17.28 -45.21 -38.86
C LEU A 7 -15.84 -45.36 -38.28
N LEU A 8 -14.95 -46.06 -38.99
CA LEU A 8 -13.56 -46.24 -38.56
C LEU A 8 -12.79 -44.95 -38.68
N PHE A 9 -13.06 -44.10 -39.67
CA PHE A 9 -12.44 -42.82 -39.87
C PHE A 9 -12.92 -41.77 -38.85
N ALA A 10 -14.17 -41.83 -38.43
CA ALA A 10 -14.76 -40.97 -37.39
C ALA A 10 -14.13 -41.24 -36.01
N LEU A 11 -13.72 -42.48 -35.72
CA LEU A 11 -13.08 -42.86 -34.45
C LEU A 11 -11.62 -42.41 -34.34
N ALA A 12 -10.95 -42.18 -35.47
CA ALA A 12 -9.54 -41.74 -35.51
C ALA A 12 -9.34 -40.25 -35.22
N VAL A 13 -10.44 -39.42 -35.25
CA VAL A 13 -10.37 -37.97 -35.05
C VAL A 13 -10.53 -37.56 -33.58
N THR A 14 -11.01 -38.48 -32.72
CA THR A 14 -11.11 -38.23 -31.28
C THR A 14 -9.82 -38.63 -30.55
N GLY A 15 -8.69 -38.00 -30.90
CA GLY A 15 -7.47 -38.12 -30.14
C GLY A 15 -7.68 -37.49 -28.73
N PRO A 16 -7.17 -38.14 -27.66
CA PRO A 16 -7.25 -37.54 -26.34
C PRO A 16 -6.43 -36.23 -26.32
N VAL A 17 -7.10 -35.14 -26.05
CA VAL A 17 -6.42 -33.87 -25.72
C VAL A 17 -5.72 -34.10 -24.38
N LEU A 18 -4.46 -34.50 -24.43
CA LEU A 18 -3.61 -34.52 -23.25
C LEU A 18 -3.36 -33.06 -22.84
N LEU A 19 -4.14 -32.57 -21.88
CA LEU A 19 -3.82 -31.37 -21.15
C LEU A 19 -2.55 -31.69 -20.32
N ALA A 20 -1.41 -31.37 -20.89
CA ALA A 20 -0.16 -31.38 -20.15
C ALA A 20 -0.20 -30.26 -19.11
N GLN A 21 -0.72 -30.55 -17.91
CA GLN A 21 -0.50 -29.74 -16.74
C GLN A 21 0.93 -30.01 -16.29
N SER A 22 1.86 -29.17 -16.71
CA SER A 22 3.19 -29.13 -16.12
C SER A 22 3.08 -28.52 -14.73
N ASN A 23 2.97 -29.35 -13.70
CA ASN A 23 3.27 -28.92 -12.35
C ASN A 23 4.78 -28.65 -12.29
N VAL A 24 5.15 -27.40 -12.48
CA VAL A 24 6.50 -26.94 -12.17
C VAL A 24 6.57 -26.82 -10.65
N SER A 25 7.05 -27.87 -9.98
CA SER A 25 7.51 -27.75 -8.60
C SER A 25 8.94 -27.21 -8.66
N ILE A 26 9.09 -25.96 -8.28
CA ILE A 26 10.42 -25.37 -8.05
C ILE A 26 10.81 -25.81 -6.64
N ASP A 27 11.68 -26.84 -6.55
CA ASP A 27 12.36 -27.15 -5.30
C ASP A 27 13.36 -26.03 -5.03
N VAL A 28 12.96 -25.11 -4.18
CA VAL A 28 13.82 -24.00 -3.72
C VAL A 28 14.69 -24.56 -2.60
N GLU A 29 16.00 -24.44 -2.72
CA GLU A 29 16.93 -24.87 -1.66
C GLU A 29 16.61 -24.12 -0.34
N PRO A 30 16.70 -24.79 0.83
CA PRO A 30 16.52 -24.15 2.11
C PRO A 30 17.49 -22.98 2.28
N GLY A 31 16.95 -21.78 2.42
CA GLY A 31 17.69 -20.51 2.50
C GLY A 31 17.44 -19.55 1.33
N ILE A 32 16.93 -20.03 0.18
CA ILE A 32 16.51 -19.15 -0.91
C ILE A 32 15.11 -18.58 -0.60
N GLU A 33 14.27 -19.32 0.11
CA GLU A 33 12.98 -18.82 0.59
C GLU A 33 13.15 -17.63 1.54
N ASP A 34 14.08 -17.75 2.50
CA ASP A 34 14.40 -16.66 3.44
C ASP A 34 14.99 -15.44 2.70
N LEU A 35 15.80 -15.66 1.66
CA LEU A 35 16.35 -14.60 0.81
C LEU A 35 15.27 -13.96 -0.06
N LEU A 36 14.33 -14.74 -0.59
CA LEU A 36 13.20 -14.23 -1.38
C LEU A 36 12.24 -13.43 -0.51
N GLU A 37 11.96 -13.88 0.72
CA GLU A 37 11.14 -13.15 1.68
C GLU A 37 11.83 -11.85 2.13
N LEU A 38 13.13 -11.89 2.40
CA LEU A 38 13.94 -10.69 2.66
C LEU A 38 13.97 -9.75 1.46
N TYR A 39 14.11 -10.29 0.24
CA TYR A 39 14.10 -9.52 -1.00
C TYR A 39 12.73 -8.91 -1.30
N GLN A 40 11.63 -9.62 -0.98
CA GLN A 40 10.27 -9.10 -1.09
C GLN A 40 10.00 -8.01 -0.05
N THR A 41 10.49 -8.16 1.17
CA THR A 41 10.32 -7.16 2.23
C THR A 41 11.21 -5.92 2.02
N GLU A 42 12.42 -6.08 1.46
CA GLU A 42 13.30 -4.95 1.12
C GLU A 42 12.97 -4.29 -0.23
N ASN A 43 12.45 -5.06 -1.18
CA ASN A 43 12.05 -4.60 -2.51
C ASN A 43 10.53 -4.55 -2.72
N GLU A 44 9.71 -4.48 -1.68
CA GLU A 44 8.48 -3.74 -1.84
C GLU A 44 8.92 -2.33 -2.26
N GLU A 45 9.00 -2.11 -3.55
CA GLU A 45 9.14 -0.77 -4.12
C GLU A 45 8.00 0.03 -3.52
N VAL A 46 8.34 0.75 -2.45
CA VAL A 46 7.44 1.71 -1.84
C VAL A 46 7.23 2.77 -2.90
N THR A 47 6.28 2.50 -3.80
CA THR A 47 5.91 3.43 -4.86
C THR A 47 5.48 4.71 -4.19
N LYS A 48 6.37 5.69 -4.19
CA LYS A 48 6.09 7.02 -3.68
C LYS A 48 5.44 7.83 -4.77
N VAL A 49 4.30 8.37 -4.47
CA VAL A 49 3.55 9.26 -5.36
C VAL A 49 3.43 10.64 -4.73
N PRO A 50 3.46 11.71 -5.53
CA PRO A 50 3.21 13.04 -5.02
C PRO A 50 1.77 13.15 -4.50
N GLY A 51 1.63 13.68 -3.28
CA GLY A 51 0.33 13.80 -2.66
C GLY A 51 0.26 14.92 -1.63
N TRP A 52 -0.77 14.87 -0.80
CA TRP A 52 -1.08 15.88 0.20
C TRP A 52 -1.23 15.25 1.58
N ARG A 53 -0.67 15.93 2.58
CA ARG A 53 -0.82 15.57 3.98
C ARG A 53 -1.21 16.80 4.79
N VAL A 54 -1.74 16.55 5.97
CA VAL A 54 -2.11 17.59 6.92
C VAL A 54 -1.07 17.65 8.02
N GLN A 55 -0.30 18.72 8.11
CA GLN A 55 0.62 18.93 9.22
C GLN A 55 -0.13 19.51 10.41
N ILE A 56 -0.06 18.81 11.55
CA ILE A 56 -0.81 19.15 12.77
C ILE A 56 0.09 19.69 13.88
N LEU A 57 1.39 19.45 13.80
CA LEU A 57 2.36 19.93 14.79
C LEU A 57 3.71 20.18 14.14
N ALA A 58 4.39 21.22 14.61
CA ALA A 58 5.83 21.40 14.44
C ALA A 58 6.41 21.83 15.79
N THR A 59 7.34 21.04 16.34
CA THR A 59 7.93 21.29 17.66
C THR A 59 9.39 20.86 17.70
N THR A 60 10.17 21.45 18.55
CA THR A 60 11.53 21.01 18.87
C THR A 60 11.57 20.00 20.03
N ASP A 61 10.45 19.89 20.74
CA ASP A 61 10.27 18.99 21.88
C ASP A 61 9.72 17.65 21.43
N ARG A 62 10.53 16.60 21.60
CA ARG A 62 10.16 15.24 21.26
C ARG A 62 9.06 14.66 22.16
N GLY A 63 9.06 14.99 23.45
CA GLY A 63 8.03 14.54 24.38
C GLY A 63 6.66 15.08 24.00
N ARG A 64 6.60 16.35 23.59
CA ARG A 64 5.38 16.94 23.06
C ARG A 64 4.91 16.27 21.78
N LEU A 65 5.84 15.92 20.87
CA LEU A 65 5.52 15.16 19.65
C LEU A 65 4.85 13.83 19.98
N GLU A 66 5.48 13.03 20.86
CA GLU A 66 5.01 11.69 21.23
C GLU A 66 3.64 11.73 21.92
N SER A 67 3.43 12.75 22.76
CA SER A 67 2.13 12.98 23.42
C SER A 67 1.02 13.27 22.41
N VAL A 68 1.26 14.21 21.50
CA VAL A 68 0.27 14.59 20.47
C VAL A 68 0.03 13.46 19.47
N GLU A 69 1.07 12.69 19.10
CA GLU A 69 0.94 11.53 18.25
C GLU A 69 0.05 10.45 18.88
N SER A 70 0.27 10.17 20.17
CA SER A 70 -0.53 9.20 20.94
C SER A 70 -1.99 9.63 21.05
N GLU A 71 -2.24 10.90 21.39
CA GLU A 71 -3.57 11.49 21.44
C GLU A 71 -4.26 11.39 20.07
N PHE A 72 -3.55 11.69 18.99
CA PHE A 72 -4.09 11.61 17.63
C PHE A 72 -4.51 10.17 17.28
N LYS A 73 -3.66 9.18 17.56
CA LYS A 73 -3.95 7.76 17.30
C LYS A 73 -5.17 7.25 18.03
N VAL A 74 -5.42 7.74 19.24
CA VAL A 74 -6.62 7.40 20.03
C VAL A 74 -7.87 8.02 19.42
N ASN A 75 -7.81 9.31 19.04
CA ASN A 75 -8.95 10.04 18.52
C ASN A 75 -9.28 9.71 17.05
N TYR A 76 -8.27 9.34 16.25
CA TYR A 76 -8.37 9.10 14.82
C TYR A 76 -7.68 7.80 14.39
N PRO A 77 -8.13 6.62 14.88
CA PRO A 77 -7.44 5.34 14.66
C PRO A 77 -7.39 4.91 13.19
N SER A 78 -8.31 5.41 12.35
CA SER A 78 -8.37 5.13 10.91
C SER A 78 -7.48 6.02 10.06
N ILE A 79 -6.86 7.06 10.64
CA ILE A 79 -6.04 8.01 9.91
C ILE A 79 -4.58 7.78 10.26
N SER A 80 -3.76 7.49 9.24
CA SER A 80 -2.33 7.32 9.43
C SER A 80 -1.68 8.62 9.88
N VAL A 81 -0.75 8.53 10.82
CA VAL A 81 0.02 9.67 11.31
C VAL A 81 1.49 9.26 11.42
N ASP A 82 2.37 10.12 10.93
CA ASP A 82 3.82 9.96 11.02
C ASP A 82 4.47 11.29 11.32
N TRP A 83 5.71 11.24 11.74
CA TRP A 83 6.51 12.45 11.92
C TRP A 83 7.78 12.43 11.07
N VAL A 84 8.24 13.62 10.71
CA VAL A 84 9.48 13.85 9.99
C VAL A 84 10.35 14.77 10.82
N HIS A 85 11.62 14.43 10.97
CA HIS A 85 12.60 15.29 11.64
C HIS A 85 13.34 16.13 10.60
N THR A 86 13.04 17.40 10.59
CA THR A 86 13.78 18.41 9.81
C THR A 86 14.42 19.37 10.80
N LYS A 87 15.65 19.10 11.19
CA LYS A 87 16.35 19.84 12.24
C LYS A 87 16.11 21.34 12.17
N PRO A 88 15.75 21.99 13.27
CA PRO A 88 15.60 21.44 14.62
C PRO A 88 14.18 20.90 14.93
N TYR A 89 13.24 20.85 13.96
CA TYR A 89 11.84 20.58 14.19
C TYR A 89 11.44 19.14 13.90
N TYR A 90 10.60 18.59 14.78
CA TYR A 90 9.76 17.42 14.52
C TYR A 90 8.42 17.91 13.96
N LYS A 91 8.01 17.38 12.82
CA LYS A 91 6.79 17.76 12.12
C LYS A 91 5.86 16.55 12.07
N LEU A 92 4.71 16.63 12.74
CA LEU A 92 3.70 15.57 12.75
C LEU A 92 2.73 15.79 11.59
N ARG A 93 2.57 14.77 10.74
CA ARG A 93 1.76 14.82 9.54
C ARG A 93 0.74 13.69 9.55
N ALA A 94 -0.52 14.01 9.30
CA ALA A 94 -1.64 13.10 9.28
C ALA A 94 -2.22 12.93 7.89
N GLY A 95 -2.73 11.73 7.63
CA GLY A 95 -3.36 11.34 6.38
C GLY A 95 -2.38 11.24 5.22
N ALA A 96 -2.88 10.71 4.12
CA ALA A 96 -2.17 10.60 2.85
C ALA A 96 -3.21 10.66 1.74
N PHE A 97 -3.22 11.74 0.96
CA PHE A 97 -4.26 12.01 -0.03
C PHE A 97 -3.67 12.31 -1.39
N GLN A 98 -4.29 11.80 -2.43
CA GLN A 98 -3.89 12.10 -3.79
C GLN A 98 -4.30 13.52 -4.19
N THR A 99 -5.44 13.98 -3.69
CA THR A 99 -5.99 15.28 -4.05
C THR A 99 -5.93 16.29 -2.90
N LYS A 100 -5.76 17.56 -3.25
CA LYS A 100 -5.80 18.65 -2.27
C LYS A 100 -7.15 18.75 -1.58
N GLN A 101 -8.24 18.48 -2.31
CA GLN A 101 -9.60 18.60 -1.78
C GLN A 101 -9.87 17.61 -0.65
N GLU A 102 -9.39 16.37 -0.75
CA GLU A 102 -9.50 15.37 0.32
C GLU A 102 -8.72 15.82 1.57
N ALA A 103 -7.49 16.29 1.35
CA ALA A 103 -6.68 16.82 2.45
C ALA A 103 -7.30 18.05 3.13
N GLU A 104 -7.97 18.92 2.37
CA GLU A 104 -8.70 20.09 2.94
C GLU A 104 -9.86 19.66 3.84
N ARG A 105 -10.56 18.57 3.53
CA ARG A 105 -11.62 18.03 4.39
C ARG A 105 -11.05 17.59 5.74
N LEU A 106 -9.94 16.84 5.72
CA LEU A 106 -9.27 16.43 6.95
C LEU A 106 -8.76 17.64 7.72
N LYS A 107 -8.12 18.60 7.05
CA LYS A 107 -7.64 19.85 7.68
C LYS A 107 -8.77 20.58 8.39
N PHE A 108 -9.94 20.70 7.76
CA PHE A 108 -11.11 21.34 8.37
C PHE A 108 -11.56 20.62 9.66
N THR A 109 -11.55 19.28 9.65
CA THR A 109 -11.91 18.46 10.80
C THR A 109 -10.89 18.64 11.93
N LEU A 110 -9.61 18.56 11.62
CA LEU A 110 -8.52 18.65 12.59
C LEU A 110 -8.34 20.08 13.14
N GLY A 111 -8.65 21.10 12.34
CA GLY A 111 -8.58 22.50 12.77
C GLY A 111 -9.52 22.87 13.91
N LYS A 112 -10.48 21.99 14.25
CA LYS A 112 -11.35 22.14 15.43
C LYS A 112 -10.65 21.76 16.75
N GLN A 113 -9.61 20.92 16.68
CA GLN A 113 -8.90 20.39 17.85
C GLN A 113 -7.44 20.83 17.92
N PHE A 114 -6.82 21.04 16.77
CA PHE A 114 -5.41 21.40 16.67
C PHE A 114 -5.25 22.80 16.07
N GLU A 115 -4.48 23.63 16.72
CA GLU A 115 -4.16 24.96 16.23
C GLU A 115 -3.03 24.91 15.19
N GLY A 116 -3.11 25.79 14.19
CA GLY A 116 -2.05 25.93 13.20
C GLY A 116 -1.92 24.77 12.19
N VAL A 117 -3.04 24.09 11.93
CA VAL A 117 -3.11 22.98 10.97
C VAL A 117 -3.03 23.52 9.54
N TYR A 118 -2.14 22.94 8.70
CA TYR A 118 -2.01 23.32 7.31
C TYR A 118 -1.66 22.16 6.39
N LEU A 119 -1.89 22.35 5.09
CA LEU A 119 -1.58 21.34 4.08
C LEU A 119 -0.11 21.42 3.67
N VAL A 120 0.47 20.23 3.44
CA VAL A 120 1.80 20.08 2.87
C VAL A 120 1.76 19.12 1.69
N LYS A 121 2.52 19.44 0.65
CA LYS A 121 2.85 18.45 -0.38
C LYS A 121 3.92 17.53 0.17
N ASP A 122 3.75 16.23 -0.08
CA ASP A 122 4.66 15.21 0.41
C ASP A 122 4.74 14.05 -0.58
N GLU A 123 5.81 13.29 -0.52
CA GLU A 123 5.88 12.00 -1.19
C GLU A 123 5.22 10.95 -0.30
N ILE A 124 4.16 10.36 -0.79
CA ILE A 124 3.31 9.45 -0.04
C ILE A 124 3.50 8.05 -0.57
N ASN A 125 3.59 7.09 0.33
CA ASN A 125 3.49 5.69 -0.04
C ASN A 125 2.08 5.41 -0.58
N GLU A 126 1.99 4.90 -1.81
CA GLU A 126 0.72 4.63 -2.49
C GLU A 126 -0.20 3.72 -1.66
N SER A 127 0.37 2.75 -0.94
CA SER A 127 -0.38 1.85 -0.06
C SER A 127 -1.07 2.55 1.13
N ARG A 128 -0.65 3.78 1.45
CA ARG A 128 -1.21 4.58 2.55
C ARG A 128 -2.23 5.61 2.10
N LEU A 129 -2.52 5.68 0.80
CA LEU A 129 -3.50 6.64 0.28
C LEU A 129 -4.88 6.39 0.90
N LEU A 130 -5.42 7.44 1.51
CA LEU A 130 -6.77 7.46 2.07
C LEU A 130 -7.73 8.05 1.07
N LYS A 131 -8.89 7.42 0.92
CA LYS A 131 -10.01 7.96 0.15
C LYS A 131 -11.06 8.46 1.15
N MET A 132 -11.26 9.77 1.18
CA MET A 132 -12.34 10.38 1.97
C MET A 132 -13.53 10.65 1.05
N TYR A 133 -14.52 9.78 1.14
CA TYR A 133 -15.79 9.94 0.45
C TYR A 133 -16.76 10.87 1.19
#